data_a5dcfd759c480e80292eacf18a703027
#
_entry.id   a5dcfd759c480e80292eacf18a703027
#
_cell.length_a   1.000
_cell.length_b   1.000
_cell.length_c   1.000
_cell.angle_alpha   90.00
_cell.angle_beta   90.00
_cell.angle_gamma   90.00
#
_symmetry.space_group_name_H-M   'P 1'
#
loop_
_entity.id
_entity.type
_entity.pdbx_description
1 polymer ?
#
loop_
_entity_poly.entity_id
_entity_poly.type
_entity_poly.pdbx_seq_one_letter_code
_entity_poly.pdbx_strand_id
1 'polypeptide(L)'
;MNTQLTEPILERWGPVSAVVLAAGQSSRMGQAKQLAVVAGEPLVIRAVKTALQSGAQEVIVVVGAYAEAVTETLSQLNAMAGPRLRVIHNPAYTSGQASSMKCAVEALAPATCAALFLPVDQPFAPPVLLRQLIHAWQQGARIAAPLVDGQLRGAPAIFDRALFPELLQVTGDVGARSLLQKYRDEVVGLPTAAELLHDLDTPEDLAFVTWAGLEPSQ
;
A
#
# COMPACT_ATOMS: atom_id res chain seq x y z
N MET A 1 12.49 29.25 -33.46
CA MET A 1 13.16 28.81 -32.22
C MET A 1 12.16 28.93 -31.11
N ASN A 2 11.48 27.82 -30.81
CA ASN A 2 10.48 27.75 -29.71
C ASN A 2 11.22 27.24 -28.47
N THR A 3 11.63 28.15 -27.62
CA THR A 3 12.13 27.80 -26.29
C THR A 3 10.91 27.48 -25.45
N GLN A 4 10.52 26.19 -25.36
CA GLN A 4 9.64 25.73 -24.30
C GLN A 4 10.39 25.94 -22.99
N LEU A 5 9.99 26.95 -22.25
CA LEU A 5 10.34 27.12 -20.85
C LEU A 5 9.72 25.92 -20.13
N THR A 6 10.54 24.92 -19.83
CA THR A 6 10.17 23.87 -18.86
C THR A 6 9.90 24.61 -17.54
N GLU A 7 8.63 24.61 -17.13
CA GLU A 7 8.28 25.06 -15.78
C GLU A 7 9.15 24.29 -14.78
N PRO A 8 9.71 24.96 -13.76
CA PRO A 8 10.49 24.26 -12.74
C PRO A 8 9.60 23.19 -12.09
N ILE A 9 10.08 21.96 -12.08
CA ILE A 9 9.46 20.88 -11.32
C ILE A 9 9.46 21.34 -9.85
N LEU A 10 8.30 21.75 -9.36
CA LEU A 10 8.13 22.11 -7.96
C LEU A 10 8.26 20.83 -7.14
N GLU A 11 9.44 20.62 -6.54
CA GLU A 11 9.63 19.54 -5.58
C GLU A 11 8.54 19.64 -4.51
N ARG A 12 7.77 18.56 -4.34
CA ARG A 12 6.69 18.52 -3.36
C ARG A 12 7.24 18.04 -2.03
N TRP A 13 7.20 18.91 -1.05
CA TRP A 13 7.61 18.61 0.31
C TRP A 13 6.38 18.60 1.21
N GLY A 14 6.15 17.48 1.89
CA GLY A 14 5.05 17.37 2.85
C GLY A 14 4.90 15.95 3.39
N PRO A 15 4.12 15.77 4.47
CA PRO A 15 3.93 14.46 5.08
C PRO A 15 3.26 13.48 4.13
N VAL A 16 3.82 12.27 4.08
CA VAL A 16 3.25 11.10 3.41
C VAL A 16 2.77 10.13 4.46
N SER A 17 1.55 9.62 4.34
CA SER A 17 1.04 8.52 5.13
C SER A 17 1.07 7.23 4.30
N ALA A 18 1.70 6.18 4.82
CA ALA A 18 1.61 4.85 4.25
C ALA A 18 0.41 4.11 4.84
N VAL A 19 -0.39 3.50 4.00
CA VAL A 19 -1.63 2.79 4.37
C VAL A 19 -1.49 1.32 4.05
N VAL A 20 -1.48 0.47 5.07
CA VAL A 20 -1.54 -0.99 4.92
C VAL A 20 -2.99 -1.45 4.93
N LEU A 21 -3.45 -2.03 3.82
CA LEU A 21 -4.81 -2.55 3.69
C LEU A 21 -4.86 -4.00 4.18
N ALA A 22 -5.39 -4.21 5.38
CA ALA A 22 -5.43 -5.50 6.08
C ALA A 22 -6.86 -5.90 6.54
N ALA A 23 -7.91 -5.33 5.93
CA ALA A 23 -9.30 -5.53 6.35
C ALA A 23 -10.01 -6.73 5.69
N GLY A 24 -9.38 -7.39 4.72
CA GLY A 24 -9.99 -8.45 3.90
C GLY A 24 -10.42 -9.68 4.70
N GLN A 25 -11.46 -10.39 4.20
CA GLN A 25 -12.04 -11.59 4.82
C GLN A 25 -11.23 -12.88 4.58
N SER A 26 -10.27 -12.84 3.65
CA SER A 26 -9.42 -14.00 3.31
C SER A 26 -10.23 -15.26 2.94
N SER A 27 -11.35 -15.10 2.25
CA SER A 27 -12.34 -16.17 2.00
C SER A 27 -11.77 -17.40 1.30
N ARG A 28 -10.77 -17.22 0.44
CA ARG A 28 -10.06 -18.32 -0.27
C ARG A 28 -9.01 -19.03 0.56
N MET A 29 -8.49 -18.37 1.60
CA MET A 29 -7.45 -18.91 2.48
C MET A 29 -7.98 -19.82 3.58
N GLY A 30 -9.28 -19.77 3.91
CA GLY A 30 -9.87 -20.49 5.04
C GLY A 30 -9.40 -20.04 6.43
N GLN A 31 -8.48 -19.09 6.48
CA GLN A 31 -7.91 -18.48 7.70
C GLN A 31 -7.57 -17.02 7.48
N ALA A 32 -7.26 -16.30 8.55
CA ALA A 32 -6.85 -14.89 8.48
C ALA A 32 -5.53 -14.74 7.69
N LYS A 33 -5.59 -14.37 6.41
CA LYS A 33 -4.41 -14.15 5.55
C LYS A 33 -3.39 -13.21 6.22
N GLN A 34 -3.87 -12.15 6.86
CA GLN A 34 -3.05 -11.14 7.53
C GLN A 34 -2.11 -11.74 8.59
N LEU A 35 -2.51 -12.87 9.19
CA LEU A 35 -1.76 -13.57 10.23
C LEU A 35 -0.95 -14.75 9.68
N ALA A 36 -1.10 -15.08 8.40
CA ALA A 36 -0.31 -16.13 7.77
C ALA A 36 1.19 -15.81 7.84
N VAL A 37 2.00 -16.83 8.15
CA VAL A 37 3.43 -16.67 8.40
C VAL A 37 4.23 -16.96 7.13
N VAL A 38 5.07 -16.01 6.75
CA VAL A 38 6.04 -16.15 5.63
C VAL A 38 7.43 -15.81 6.17
N ALA A 39 8.39 -16.71 5.97
CA ALA A 39 9.74 -16.58 6.48
C ALA A 39 9.79 -16.24 8.00
N GLY A 40 8.96 -16.92 8.80
CA GLY A 40 8.90 -16.77 10.25
C GLY A 40 8.14 -15.54 10.77
N GLU A 41 7.49 -14.76 9.89
CA GLU A 41 6.84 -13.51 10.28
C GLU A 41 5.43 -13.38 9.68
N PRO A 42 4.41 -12.95 10.46
CA PRO A 42 3.05 -12.68 9.95
C PRO A 42 3.06 -11.63 8.82
N LEU A 43 2.21 -11.82 7.80
CA LEU A 43 2.12 -10.91 6.65
C LEU A 43 1.89 -9.46 7.07
N VAL A 44 1.01 -9.22 8.05
CA VAL A 44 0.73 -7.87 8.53
C VAL A 44 1.96 -7.21 9.17
N ILE A 45 2.78 -7.97 9.89
CA ILE A 45 4.03 -7.47 10.48
C ILE A 45 5.01 -7.07 9.37
N ARG A 46 5.18 -7.93 8.36
CA ARG A 46 6.06 -7.66 7.20
C ARG A 46 5.62 -6.40 6.47
N ALA A 47 4.34 -6.29 6.12
CA ALA A 47 3.79 -5.13 5.42
C ALA A 47 4.00 -3.83 6.23
N VAL A 48 3.76 -3.86 7.55
CA VAL A 48 3.98 -2.69 8.43
C VAL A 48 5.46 -2.33 8.52
N LYS A 49 6.36 -3.30 8.66
CA LYS A 49 7.81 -3.04 8.65
C LYS A 49 8.27 -2.42 7.34
N THR A 50 7.79 -2.94 6.20
CA THR A 50 8.04 -2.38 4.87
C THR A 50 7.55 -0.93 4.78
N ALA A 51 6.34 -0.66 5.26
CA ALA A 51 5.77 0.68 5.30
C ALA A 51 6.56 1.64 6.21
N LEU A 52 6.99 1.20 7.41
CA LEU A 52 7.82 2.00 8.32
C LEU A 52 9.19 2.37 7.73
N GLN A 53 9.72 1.54 6.84
CA GLN A 53 10.99 1.76 6.14
C GLN A 53 10.85 2.53 4.83
N SER A 54 9.62 2.90 4.43
CA SER A 54 9.35 3.63 3.18
C SER A 54 9.79 5.10 3.20
N GLY A 55 10.00 5.68 4.38
CA GLY A 55 10.18 7.12 4.56
C GLY A 55 8.89 7.89 4.82
N ALA A 56 7.73 7.22 4.87
CA ALA A 56 6.47 7.83 5.29
C ALA A 56 6.54 8.28 6.76
N GLN A 57 5.92 9.40 7.09
CA GLN A 57 5.89 9.97 8.43
C GLN A 57 4.92 9.23 9.35
N GLU A 58 3.89 8.62 8.78
CA GLU A 58 2.86 7.85 9.49
C GLU A 58 2.58 6.54 8.75
N VAL A 59 2.26 5.48 9.48
CA VAL A 59 1.74 4.22 8.96
C VAL A 59 0.37 3.97 9.55
N ILE A 60 -0.65 3.83 8.70
CA ILE A 60 -2.02 3.49 9.10
C ILE A 60 -2.30 2.06 8.64
N VAL A 61 -2.75 1.21 9.56
CA VAL A 61 -3.21 -0.14 9.23
C VAL A 61 -4.73 -0.16 9.29
N VAL A 62 -5.37 -0.48 8.17
CA VAL A 62 -6.83 -0.64 8.11
C VAL A 62 -7.16 -2.10 8.37
N VAL A 63 -7.84 -2.37 9.47
CA VAL A 63 -8.29 -3.71 9.87
C VAL A 63 -9.81 -3.86 9.68
N GLY A 64 -10.28 -5.11 9.56
CA GLY A 64 -11.70 -5.41 9.34
C GLY A 64 -12.08 -6.77 9.91
N ALA A 65 -12.17 -7.82 9.08
CA ALA A 65 -12.69 -9.15 9.48
C ALA A 65 -12.01 -9.76 10.71
N TYR A 66 -10.71 -9.52 10.90
CA TYR A 66 -9.90 -10.10 11.98
C TYR A 66 -9.26 -9.00 12.84
N ALA A 67 -10.00 -7.91 13.08
CA ALA A 67 -9.47 -6.68 13.69
C ALA A 67 -8.76 -6.92 15.03
N GLU A 68 -9.35 -7.71 15.93
CA GLU A 68 -8.78 -7.97 17.26
C GLU A 68 -7.44 -8.70 17.16
N ALA A 69 -7.39 -9.84 16.45
CA ALA A 69 -6.20 -10.66 16.31
C ALA A 69 -5.07 -9.93 15.58
N VAL A 70 -5.41 -9.14 14.54
CA VAL A 70 -4.43 -8.32 13.80
C VAL A 70 -3.88 -7.21 14.69
N THR A 71 -4.74 -6.53 15.47
CA THR A 71 -4.32 -5.46 16.38
C THR A 71 -3.42 -5.98 17.50
N GLU A 72 -3.76 -7.14 18.07
CA GLU A 72 -2.94 -7.81 19.08
C GLU A 72 -1.57 -8.18 18.50
N THR A 73 -1.54 -8.77 17.30
CA THR A 73 -0.29 -9.11 16.60
C THR A 73 0.58 -7.87 16.36
N LEU A 74 -0.02 -6.74 15.99
CA LEU A 74 0.70 -5.48 15.75
C LEU A 74 1.22 -4.83 17.03
N SER A 75 0.68 -5.17 18.20
CA SER A 75 1.11 -4.59 19.48
C SER A 75 2.60 -4.77 19.76
N GLN A 76 3.21 -5.86 19.25
CA GLN A 76 4.64 -6.11 19.33
C GLN A 76 5.51 -5.07 18.60
N LEU A 77 4.93 -4.34 17.66
CA LEU A 77 5.64 -3.28 16.92
C LEU A 77 5.58 -1.91 17.62
N ASN A 78 4.76 -1.74 18.66
CA ASN A 78 4.55 -0.46 19.32
C ASN A 78 5.85 0.16 19.86
N ALA A 79 6.76 -0.67 20.41
CA ALA A 79 8.04 -0.20 20.92
C ALA A 79 8.96 0.36 19.81
N MET A 80 8.86 -0.19 18.60
CA MET A 80 9.67 0.22 17.44
C MET A 80 9.05 1.38 16.67
N ALA A 81 7.74 1.35 16.47
CA ALA A 81 7.02 2.29 15.62
C ALA A 81 6.56 3.55 16.37
N GLY A 82 6.30 3.42 17.68
CA GLY A 82 5.79 4.52 18.50
C GLY A 82 4.51 5.14 17.92
N PRO A 83 4.34 6.46 18.03
CA PRO A 83 3.16 7.16 17.55
C PRO A 83 3.02 7.18 16.02
N ARG A 84 4.01 6.70 15.28
CA ARG A 84 3.95 6.61 13.82
C ARG A 84 3.03 5.49 13.32
N LEU A 85 2.69 4.50 14.14
CA LEU A 85 1.80 3.40 13.79
C LEU A 85 0.41 3.61 14.39
N ARG A 86 -0.60 3.65 13.54
CA ARG A 86 -2.01 3.72 13.94
C ARG A 86 -2.79 2.56 13.32
N VAL A 87 -3.62 1.91 14.11
CA VAL A 87 -4.56 0.89 13.64
C VAL A 87 -5.96 1.50 13.63
N ILE A 88 -6.68 1.38 12.52
CA ILE A 88 -8.05 1.86 12.38
C ILE A 88 -8.96 0.72 11.92
N HIS A 89 -10.17 0.67 12.45
CA HIS A 89 -11.16 -0.34 12.10
C HIS A 89 -12.09 0.17 11.01
N ASN A 90 -12.22 -0.59 9.91
CA ASN A 90 -13.22 -0.37 8.88
C ASN A 90 -14.44 -1.27 9.13
N PRO A 91 -15.57 -0.75 9.65
CA PRO A 91 -16.77 -1.55 9.90
C PRO A 91 -17.46 -1.99 8.58
N ALA A 92 -17.18 -1.31 7.48
CA ALA A 92 -17.77 -1.59 6.17
C ALA A 92 -16.89 -2.50 5.28
N TYR A 93 -15.95 -3.26 5.87
CA TYR A 93 -14.98 -4.08 5.13
C TYR A 93 -15.63 -5.09 4.16
N THR A 94 -16.87 -5.52 4.42
CA THR A 94 -17.62 -6.45 3.57
C THR A 94 -18.09 -5.82 2.26
N SER A 95 -18.08 -4.50 2.14
CA SER A 95 -18.53 -3.76 0.94
C SER A 95 -17.44 -3.61 -0.13
N GLY A 96 -16.29 -4.28 0.03
CA GLY A 96 -15.18 -4.31 -0.92
C GLY A 96 -13.99 -3.45 -0.53
N GLN A 97 -12.90 -3.60 -1.29
CA GLN A 97 -11.61 -2.95 -1.00
C GLN A 97 -11.69 -1.43 -0.95
N ALA A 98 -12.56 -0.82 -1.76
CA ALA A 98 -12.79 0.62 -1.78
C ALA A 98 -13.18 1.19 -0.40
N SER A 99 -13.95 0.43 0.41
CA SER A 99 -14.32 0.87 1.76
C SER A 99 -13.12 1.07 2.67
N SER A 100 -12.12 0.20 2.55
CA SER A 100 -10.88 0.30 3.34
C SER A 100 -10.02 1.49 2.90
N MET A 101 -9.98 1.80 1.60
CA MET A 101 -9.31 2.99 1.11
C MET A 101 -9.97 4.27 1.60
N LYS A 102 -11.32 4.33 1.55
CA LYS A 102 -12.08 5.47 2.07
C LYS A 102 -11.83 5.68 3.56
N CYS A 103 -11.96 4.62 4.35
CA CYS A 103 -11.69 4.64 5.79
C CYS A 103 -10.29 5.19 6.09
N ALA A 104 -9.27 4.79 5.31
CA ALA A 104 -7.93 5.31 5.44
C ALA A 104 -7.85 6.80 5.10
N VAL A 105 -8.41 7.22 3.95
CA VAL A 105 -8.39 8.64 3.51
C VAL A 105 -9.05 9.56 4.52
N GLU A 106 -10.18 9.14 5.10
CA GLU A 106 -10.89 9.88 6.16
C GLU A 106 -10.07 9.99 7.46
N ALA A 107 -9.20 9.01 7.72
CA ALA A 107 -8.35 8.98 8.91
C ALA A 107 -7.00 9.68 8.74
N LEU A 108 -6.65 10.14 7.54
CA LEU A 108 -5.39 10.85 7.28
C LEU A 108 -5.31 12.15 8.11
N ALA A 109 -4.12 12.46 8.58
CA ALA A 109 -3.88 13.74 9.24
C ALA A 109 -4.17 14.91 8.26
N PRO A 110 -4.72 16.04 8.73
CA PRO A 110 -4.99 17.19 7.87
C PRO A 110 -3.77 17.72 7.11
N ALA A 111 -2.57 17.49 7.61
CA ALA A 111 -1.32 17.88 6.98
C ALA A 111 -0.83 16.90 5.90
N THR A 112 -1.40 15.67 5.80
CA THR A 112 -0.97 14.67 4.82
C THR A 112 -1.07 15.18 3.40
N CYS A 113 0.02 15.11 2.65
CA CYS A 113 0.12 15.59 1.28
C CYS A 113 0.02 14.47 0.24
N ALA A 114 0.32 13.24 0.62
CA ALA A 114 0.13 12.06 -0.23
C ALA A 114 -0.17 10.82 0.61
N ALA A 115 -0.87 9.86 0.01
CA ALA A 115 -1.15 8.56 0.60
C ALA A 115 -0.58 7.44 -0.27
N LEU A 116 0.24 6.58 0.34
CA LEU A 116 0.83 5.40 -0.28
C LEU A 116 0.08 4.16 0.21
N PHE A 117 -0.65 3.50 -0.67
CA PHE A 117 -1.41 2.28 -0.34
C PHE A 117 -0.59 1.03 -0.62
N LEU A 118 -0.53 0.13 0.35
CA LEU A 118 0.14 -1.16 0.30
C LEU A 118 -0.84 -2.25 0.76
N PRO A 119 -1.16 -3.27 -0.06
CA PRO A 119 -1.94 -4.41 0.39
C PRO A 119 -1.09 -5.33 1.29
N VAL A 120 -1.74 -6.00 2.23
CA VAL A 120 -1.06 -6.87 3.21
C VAL A 120 -0.51 -8.16 2.57
N ASP A 121 -1.02 -8.55 1.43
CA ASP A 121 -0.76 -9.82 0.73
C ASP A 121 0.40 -9.77 -0.28
N GLN A 122 1.13 -8.65 -0.36
CA GLN A 122 2.34 -8.51 -1.17
C GLN A 122 3.61 -8.51 -0.29
N PRO A 123 3.99 -9.65 0.28
CA PRO A 123 5.09 -9.71 1.26
C PRO A 123 6.48 -9.47 0.67
N PHE A 124 6.60 -9.51 -0.67
CA PHE A 124 7.86 -9.33 -1.38
C PHE A 124 8.08 -7.90 -1.88
N ALA A 125 7.08 -7.03 -1.76
CA ALA A 125 7.24 -5.60 -2.08
C ALA A 125 8.32 -4.98 -1.17
N PRO A 126 9.49 -4.59 -1.72
CA PRO A 126 10.60 -4.15 -0.88
C PRO A 126 10.43 -2.68 -0.47
N PRO A 127 10.99 -2.26 0.68
CA PRO A 127 10.94 -0.86 1.12
C PRO A 127 11.51 0.12 0.09
N VAL A 128 12.47 -0.31 -0.73
CA VAL A 128 13.05 0.53 -1.79
C VAL A 128 12.02 0.92 -2.84
N LEU A 129 11.11 0.03 -3.22
CA LEU A 129 10.02 0.36 -4.15
C LEU A 129 9.11 1.44 -3.57
N LEU A 130 8.75 1.33 -2.29
CA LEU A 130 7.91 2.32 -1.62
C LEU A 130 8.60 3.70 -1.56
N ARG A 131 9.91 3.71 -1.27
CA ARG A 131 10.72 4.95 -1.32
C ARG A 131 10.75 5.56 -2.71
N GLN A 132 10.88 4.74 -3.76
CA GLN A 132 10.87 5.21 -5.14
C GLN A 132 9.51 5.82 -5.53
N LEU A 133 8.39 5.22 -5.07
CA LEU A 133 7.05 5.78 -5.26
C LEU A 133 6.90 7.14 -4.58
N ILE A 134 7.35 7.27 -3.34
CA ILE A 134 7.37 8.56 -2.62
C ILE A 134 8.25 9.58 -3.36
N HIS A 135 9.43 9.16 -3.82
CA HIS A 135 10.33 10.04 -4.56
C HIS A 135 9.70 10.51 -5.88
N ALA A 136 9.04 9.63 -6.64
CA ALA A 136 8.34 10.02 -7.85
C ALA A 136 7.25 11.08 -7.57
N TRP A 137 6.51 10.95 -6.47
CA TRP A 137 5.56 11.96 -6.03
C TRP A 137 6.25 13.29 -5.67
N GLN A 138 7.37 13.25 -4.94
CA GLN A 138 8.16 14.43 -4.61
C GLN A 138 8.66 15.16 -5.88
N GLN A 139 8.95 14.43 -6.95
CA GLN A 139 9.31 14.97 -8.26
C GLN A 139 8.10 15.45 -9.09
N GLY A 140 6.92 15.53 -8.49
CA GLY A 140 5.74 16.13 -9.10
C GLY A 140 4.68 15.14 -9.62
N ALA A 141 4.91 13.82 -9.57
CA ALA A 141 3.89 12.87 -9.97
C ALA A 141 2.63 13.01 -9.10
N ARG A 142 1.45 13.07 -9.72
CA ARG A 142 0.18 13.02 -9.00
C ARG A 142 -0.17 11.60 -8.56
N ILE A 143 0.24 10.61 -9.38
CA ILE A 143 0.11 9.19 -9.12
C ILE A 143 1.40 8.52 -9.55
N ALA A 144 1.92 7.61 -8.74
CA ALA A 144 2.97 6.68 -9.16
C ALA A 144 2.60 5.26 -8.74
N ALA A 145 2.93 4.29 -9.61
CA ALA A 145 2.62 2.88 -9.42
C ALA A 145 3.69 2.01 -10.11
N PRO A 146 3.83 0.72 -9.72
CA PRO A 146 4.71 -0.19 -10.41
C PRO A 146 4.27 -0.45 -11.84
N LEU A 147 5.24 -0.61 -12.73
CA LEU A 147 5.07 -0.99 -14.13
C LEU A 147 5.73 -2.35 -14.34
N VAL A 148 4.94 -3.37 -14.60
CA VAL A 148 5.39 -4.75 -14.87
C VAL A 148 5.03 -5.10 -16.30
N ASP A 149 5.99 -5.45 -17.12
CA ASP A 149 5.81 -5.81 -18.54
C ASP A 149 4.95 -4.78 -19.32
N GLY A 150 5.19 -3.49 -19.06
CA GLY A 150 4.45 -2.39 -19.69
C GLY A 150 3.03 -2.17 -19.15
N GLN A 151 2.63 -2.87 -18.09
CA GLN A 151 1.31 -2.74 -17.46
C GLN A 151 1.40 -2.15 -16.06
N LEU A 152 0.62 -1.11 -15.78
CA LEU A 152 0.51 -0.54 -14.44
C LEU A 152 -0.15 -1.53 -13.48
N ARG A 153 0.43 -1.68 -12.29
CA ARG A 153 -0.14 -2.47 -11.19
C ARG A 153 -0.91 -1.58 -10.23
N GLY A 154 -2.02 -2.12 -9.68
CA GLY A 154 -2.92 -1.38 -8.80
C GLY A 154 -2.34 -1.02 -7.44
N ALA A 155 -1.32 -1.77 -7.00
CA ALA A 155 -0.66 -1.60 -5.71
C ALA A 155 0.74 -2.25 -5.74
N PRO A 156 1.69 -1.74 -4.87
CA PRO A 156 1.53 -0.51 -4.09
C PRO A 156 1.42 0.72 -4.98
N ALA A 157 0.71 1.77 -4.55
CA ALA A 157 0.57 3.00 -5.34
C ALA A 157 0.45 4.23 -4.43
N ILE A 158 1.03 5.35 -4.88
CA ILE A 158 0.94 6.63 -4.17
C ILE A 158 0.03 7.60 -4.93
N PHE A 159 -0.77 8.33 -4.17
CA PHE A 159 -1.71 9.34 -4.66
C PHE A 159 -1.50 10.67 -3.97
N ASP A 160 -1.40 11.73 -4.75
CA ASP A 160 -1.37 13.10 -4.27
C ASP A 160 -2.68 13.48 -3.57
N ARG A 161 -2.60 14.37 -2.59
CA ARG A 161 -3.76 14.89 -1.84
C ARG A 161 -4.88 15.42 -2.74
N ALA A 162 -4.55 16.01 -3.88
CA ALA A 162 -5.55 16.51 -4.82
C ALA A 162 -6.52 15.41 -5.32
N LEU A 163 -6.13 14.14 -5.20
CA LEU A 163 -6.94 12.98 -5.60
C LEU A 163 -7.74 12.36 -4.45
N PHE A 164 -7.58 12.82 -3.21
CA PHE A 164 -8.33 12.27 -2.06
C PHE A 164 -9.86 12.37 -2.23
N PRO A 165 -10.43 13.48 -2.76
CA PRO A 165 -11.86 13.53 -3.04
C PRO A 165 -12.34 12.44 -4.01
N GLU A 166 -11.51 12.04 -4.98
CA GLU A 166 -11.84 10.98 -5.93
C GLU A 166 -11.66 9.59 -5.31
N LEU A 167 -10.64 9.38 -4.49
CA LEU A 167 -10.47 8.15 -3.72
C LEU A 167 -11.69 7.86 -2.82
N LEU A 168 -12.31 8.91 -2.27
CA LEU A 168 -13.54 8.81 -1.49
C LEU A 168 -14.77 8.40 -2.33
N GLN A 169 -14.74 8.53 -3.65
CA GLN A 169 -15.83 8.14 -4.54
C GLN A 169 -15.66 6.73 -5.13
N VAL A 170 -14.50 6.09 -4.97
CA VAL A 170 -14.28 4.72 -5.47
C VAL A 170 -15.24 3.75 -4.77
N THR A 171 -15.77 2.76 -5.50
CA THR A 171 -16.71 1.76 -4.98
C THR A 171 -16.33 0.34 -5.37
N GLY A 172 -16.79 -0.64 -4.60
CA GLY A 172 -16.60 -2.07 -4.88
C GLY A 172 -15.15 -2.55 -4.67
N ASP A 173 -14.77 -3.60 -5.40
CA ASP A 173 -13.49 -4.29 -5.24
C ASP A 173 -12.37 -3.79 -6.18
N VAL A 174 -12.65 -2.78 -7.00
CA VAL A 174 -11.66 -2.27 -7.97
C VAL A 174 -10.54 -1.45 -7.33
N GLY A 175 -10.71 -1.03 -6.08
CA GLY A 175 -9.71 -0.28 -5.32
C GLY A 175 -9.19 0.94 -6.10
N ALA A 176 -7.88 1.18 -6.06
CA ALA A 176 -7.23 2.28 -6.77
C ALA A 176 -7.15 2.10 -8.30
N ARG A 177 -7.44 0.91 -8.83
CA ARG A 177 -7.29 0.62 -10.27
C ARG A 177 -8.13 1.54 -11.15
N SER A 178 -9.32 1.94 -10.69
CA SER A 178 -10.18 2.88 -11.42
C SER A 178 -9.51 4.24 -11.63
N LEU A 179 -8.81 4.77 -10.63
CA LEU A 179 -8.06 6.02 -10.75
C LEU A 179 -6.83 5.85 -11.65
N LEU A 180 -6.10 4.75 -11.50
CA LEU A 180 -4.96 4.45 -12.39
C LEU A 180 -5.39 4.37 -13.86
N GLN A 181 -6.56 3.79 -14.12
CA GLN A 181 -7.10 3.73 -15.48
C GLN A 181 -7.56 5.11 -15.98
N LYS A 182 -8.25 5.89 -15.13
CA LYS A 182 -8.73 7.23 -15.45
C LYS A 182 -7.58 8.20 -15.78
N TYR A 183 -6.48 8.08 -15.04
CA TYR A 183 -5.30 8.97 -15.15
C TYR A 183 -4.09 8.28 -15.80
N ARG A 184 -4.33 7.24 -16.62
CA ARG A 184 -3.28 6.37 -17.16
C ARG A 184 -2.10 7.12 -17.76
N ASP A 185 -2.37 8.19 -18.49
CA ASP A 185 -1.36 8.99 -19.19
C ASP A 185 -0.56 9.92 -18.26
N GLU A 186 -1.05 10.12 -17.02
CA GLU A 186 -0.41 10.94 -15.99
C GLU A 186 0.31 10.09 -14.92
N VAL A 187 0.10 8.76 -14.93
CA VAL A 187 0.72 7.86 -13.94
C VAL A 187 2.20 7.69 -14.26
N VAL A 188 3.05 7.97 -13.28
CA VAL A 188 4.48 7.61 -13.35
C VAL A 188 4.62 6.12 -13.02
N GLY A 189 4.92 5.33 -14.07
CA GLY A 189 5.17 3.89 -13.94
C GLY A 189 6.61 3.61 -13.55
N LEU A 190 6.83 2.89 -12.43
CA LEU A 190 8.15 2.46 -12.00
C LEU A 190 8.42 1.03 -12.45
N PRO A 191 9.41 0.77 -13.34
CA PRO A 191 9.76 -0.59 -13.74
C PRO A 191 10.02 -1.48 -12.54
N THR A 192 9.27 -2.57 -12.43
CA THR A 192 9.27 -3.46 -11.26
C THR A 192 9.20 -4.91 -11.72
N ALA A 193 9.98 -5.79 -11.12
CA ALA A 193 9.91 -7.22 -11.39
C ALA A 193 8.60 -7.82 -10.86
N ALA A 194 7.98 -8.70 -11.62
CA ALA A 194 6.66 -9.27 -11.30
C ALA A 194 6.66 -10.02 -9.95
N GLU A 195 7.77 -10.68 -9.64
CA GLU A 195 7.94 -11.49 -8.43
C GLU A 195 7.82 -10.67 -7.15
N LEU A 196 8.19 -9.37 -7.21
CA LEU A 196 8.11 -8.46 -6.07
C LEU A 196 6.66 -8.07 -5.71
N LEU A 197 5.73 -8.29 -6.63
CA LEU A 197 4.31 -7.90 -6.50
C LEU A 197 3.38 -9.11 -6.49
N HIS A 198 3.93 -10.29 -6.18
CA HIS A 198 3.14 -11.51 -6.12
C HIS A 198 2.17 -11.46 -4.91
N ASP A 199 0.87 -11.60 -5.22
CA ASP A 199 -0.18 -11.67 -4.19
C ASP A 199 -0.25 -13.10 -3.63
N LEU A 200 -0.28 -13.23 -2.32
CA LEU A 200 -0.53 -14.52 -1.66
C LEU A 200 -2.04 -14.67 -1.39
N ASP A 201 -2.75 -15.30 -2.30
CA ASP A 201 -4.21 -15.39 -2.29
C ASP A 201 -4.75 -16.75 -1.83
N THR A 202 -3.95 -17.82 -1.94
CA THR A 202 -4.34 -19.20 -1.67
C THR A 202 -3.37 -19.89 -0.72
N PRO A 203 -3.79 -21.01 -0.06
CA PRO A 203 -2.87 -21.84 0.72
C PRO A 203 -1.69 -22.38 -0.11
N GLU A 204 -1.91 -22.62 -1.41
CA GLU A 204 -0.90 -23.09 -2.35
C GLU A 204 0.20 -22.03 -2.56
N ASP A 205 -0.18 -20.74 -2.66
CA ASP A 205 0.78 -19.63 -2.77
C ASP A 205 1.68 -19.59 -1.53
N LEU A 206 1.09 -19.76 -0.34
CA LEU A 206 1.82 -19.82 0.93
C LEU A 206 2.79 -21.00 0.98
N ALA A 207 2.33 -22.19 0.57
CA ALA A 207 3.15 -23.39 0.55
C ALA A 207 4.31 -23.25 -0.42
N PHE A 208 4.09 -22.65 -1.60
CA PHE A 208 5.12 -22.41 -2.62
C PHE A 208 6.22 -21.49 -2.08
N VAL A 209 5.85 -20.38 -1.43
CA VAL A 209 6.81 -19.42 -0.87
C VAL A 209 7.64 -20.04 0.25
N THR A 210 7.00 -20.83 1.12
CA THR A 210 7.68 -21.52 2.22
C THR A 210 8.66 -22.57 1.69
N TRP A 211 8.29 -23.30 0.62
CA TRP A 211 9.13 -24.32 0.01
C TRP A 211 10.29 -23.72 -0.82
N ALA A 212 10.04 -22.64 -1.53
CA ALA A 212 11.03 -22.00 -2.41
C ALA A 212 12.13 -21.25 -1.64
N GLY A 213 12.01 -21.08 -0.32
CA GLY A 213 12.97 -20.35 0.50
C GLY A 213 13.18 -18.91 0.00
N LEU A 214 12.15 -18.32 -0.60
CA LEU A 214 12.18 -16.95 -1.11
C LEU A 214 12.25 -15.98 0.07
N GLU A 215 13.46 -15.88 0.66
CA GLU A 215 13.78 -14.79 1.55
C GLU A 215 13.99 -13.52 0.70
N PRO A 216 13.42 -12.37 1.10
CA PRO A 216 13.72 -11.11 0.44
C PRO A 216 15.23 -10.89 0.55
N SER A 217 15.88 -10.67 -0.59
CA SER A 217 17.30 -10.23 -0.65
C SER A 217 17.46 -9.02 0.26
N GLN A 218 18.46 -9.07 1.12
CA GLN A 218 18.81 -8.00 2.07
C GLN A 218 19.16 -6.69 1.35
#